data_494eee3400183761e653fb5702818d20
#
_entry.id   494eee3400183761e653fb5702818d20
#
_cell.length_a   1.000
_cell.length_b   1.000
_cell.length_c   1.000
_cell.angle_alpha   90.00
_cell.angle_beta   90.00
_cell.angle_gamma   90.00
#
_symmetry.space_group_name_H-M   'P 1'
#
loop_
_entity.id
_entity.type
_entity.pdbx_description
1 polymer ?
#
loop_
_entity_poly.entity_id
_entity_poly.type
_entity_poly.pdbx_seq_one_letter_code
_entity_poly.pdbx_strand_id
1 'polypeptide(L)'
;MLQEGTFLNSSNKKETAMLDDERCPNCDRINEVLSRVGDRWSVLIVISLAEYGTMRFNELKRNLGISQRMLSLTLKKLQRDGLIDRIYHSTIPPKVEYKLTEMGQSFREPVKAVGFWALENLSKIDAARFAYDEEIATLSSKI
;
A
#
# COMPACT_ATOMS: atom_id res chain seq x y z
N MET A 1 -27.99 21.67 29.21
CA MET A 1 -26.78 22.19 28.58
C MET A 1 -25.91 21.03 28.17
N LEU A 2 -25.95 20.79 26.92
CA LEU A 2 -25.12 19.76 26.32
C LEU A 2 -23.69 20.29 26.20
N GLN A 3 -22.85 19.91 27.14
CA GLN A 3 -21.43 19.97 26.90
C GLN A 3 -21.14 18.88 25.87
N GLU A 4 -21.04 19.29 24.63
CA GLU A 4 -20.37 18.45 23.67
C GLU A 4 -18.94 18.28 24.12
N GLY A 5 -18.73 17.26 24.94
CA GLY A 5 -17.39 16.80 25.21
C GLY A 5 -16.78 16.33 23.93
N THR A 6 -16.02 17.20 23.33
CA THR A 6 -15.10 16.78 22.29
C THR A 6 -14.10 15.82 22.90
N PHE A 7 -14.47 14.56 22.91
CA PHE A 7 -13.51 13.48 23.11
C PHE A 7 -12.67 13.32 21.85
N LEU A 8 -11.96 14.37 21.49
CA LEU A 8 -10.83 14.24 20.61
C LEU A 8 -9.71 13.64 21.46
N ASN A 9 -9.62 12.34 21.41
CA ASN A 9 -8.48 11.63 21.91
C ASN A 9 -7.21 12.32 21.39
N SER A 10 -6.24 12.54 22.23
CA SER A 10 -4.98 13.19 21.86
C SER A 10 -4.26 12.49 20.69
N SER A 11 -4.58 11.23 20.44
CA SER A 11 -4.14 10.47 19.28
C SER A 11 -4.76 10.97 17.98
N ASN A 12 -6.07 11.22 17.96
CA ASN A 12 -6.77 11.76 16.79
C ASN A 12 -6.34 13.18 16.43
N LYS A 13 -5.98 13.96 17.43
CA LYS A 13 -5.52 15.32 17.22
C LYS A 13 -4.15 15.38 16.53
N LYS A 14 -3.29 14.39 16.79
CA LYS A 14 -2.00 14.27 16.11
C LYS A 14 -2.16 13.76 14.67
N GLU A 15 -3.09 12.86 14.44
CA GLU A 15 -3.37 12.32 13.11
C GLU A 15 -3.98 13.38 12.18
N THR A 16 -4.92 14.17 12.68
CA THR A 16 -5.56 15.23 11.90
C THR A 16 -4.58 16.38 11.59
N ALA A 17 -3.71 16.72 12.54
CA ALA A 17 -2.71 17.76 12.35
C ALA A 17 -1.63 17.41 11.31
N MET A 18 -1.46 16.13 10.99
CA MET A 18 -0.51 15.69 9.95
C MET A 18 -1.01 15.92 8.52
N LEU A 19 -2.32 16.07 8.34
CA LEU A 19 -2.94 16.18 7.03
C LEU A 19 -3.36 17.61 6.66
N ASP A 20 -3.49 18.48 7.65
CA ASP A 20 -4.11 19.80 7.47
C ASP A 20 -3.11 20.97 7.51
N ASP A 21 -1.83 20.75 7.68
CA ASP A 21 -0.90 21.85 7.88
C ASP A 21 0.02 22.07 6.70
N GLU A 22 -0.15 23.23 6.03
CA GLU A 22 0.83 23.79 5.10
C GLU A 22 2.25 23.93 5.72
N ARG A 23 2.36 23.74 7.04
CA ARG A 23 3.60 23.86 7.82
C ARG A 23 4.12 22.52 8.35
N CYS A 24 3.60 21.40 7.84
CA CYS A 24 4.14 20.11 8.23
C CYS A 24 5.57 19.95 7.72
N PRO A 25 6.58 19.97 8.57
CA PRO A 25 7.98 19.92 8.11
C PRO A 25 8.37 18.59 7.45
N ASN A 26 7.52 17.58 7.54
CA ASN A 26 7.75 16.25 6.99
C ASN A 26 6.77 15.85 5.90
N CYS A 27 5.93 16.78 5.39
CA CYS A 27 4.89 16.44 4.41
C CYS A 27 5.43 15.77 3.16
N ASP A 28 6.52 16.26 2.60
CA ASP A 28 7.14 15.65 1.42
C ASP A 28 7.65 14.23 1.71
N ARG A 29 8.22 14.03 2.88
CA ARG A 29 8.70 12.71 3.31
C ARG A 29 7.55 11.73 3.57
N ILE A 30 6.49 12.22 4.17
CA ILE A 30 5.27 11.44 4.39
C ILE A 30 4.65 11.05 3.06
N ASN A 31 4.56 11.98 2.11
CA ASN A 31 4.05 11.70 0.77
C ASN A 31 4.87 10.64 0.04
N GLU A 32 6.19 10.68 0.19
CA GLU A 32 7.06 9.66 -0.39
C GLU A 32 6.75 8.26 0.18
N VAL A 33 6.56 8.15 1.50
CA VAL A 33 6.18 6.89 2.15
C VAL A 33 4.76 6.46 1.74
N LEU A 34 3.81 7.39 1.69
CA LEU A 34 2.44 7.11 1.25
C LEU A 34 2.38 6.59 -0.19
N SER A 35 3.35 6.98 -1.03
CA SER A 35 3.43 6.44 -2.39
C SER A 35 3.62 4.91 -2.41
N ARG A 36 4.17 4.33 -1.35
CA ARG A 36 4.31 2.87 -1.22
C ARG A 36 2.95 2.20 -0.96
N VAL A 37 2.07 2.85 -0.20
CA VAL A 37 0.70 2.37 0.04
C VAL A 37 -0.14 2.50 -1.23
N GLY A 38 0.09 3.53 -2.03
CA GLY A 38 -0.58 3.74 -3.30
C GLY A 38 -0.01 2.90 -4.46
N ASP A 39 1.16 2.32 -4.28
CA ASP A 39 1.75 1.46 -5.29
C ASP A 39 1.26 0.02 -5.12
N ARG A 40 0.49 -0.43 -6.10
CA ARG A 40 -0.09 -1.77 -6.14
C ARG A 40 0.94 -2.86 -5.88
N TRP A 41 2.09 -2.79 -6.55
CA TRP A 41 3.10 -3.84 -6.47
C TRP A 41 3.79 -3.88 -5.11
N SER A 42 4.06 -2.73 -4.51
CA SER A 42 4.61 -2.64 -3.15
C SER A 42 3.67 -3.31 -2.14
N VAL A 43 2.39 -3.00 -2.21
CA VAL A 43 1.35 -3.58 -1.36
C VAL A 43 1.27 -5.10 -1.53
N LEU A 44 1.22 -5.58 -2.77
CA LEU A 44 1.11 -7.01 -3.07
C LEU A 44 2.36 -7.79 -2.63
N ILE A 45 3.54 -7.22 -2.77
CA ILE A 45 4.79 -7.85 -2.28
C ILE A 45 4.76 -7.97 -0.75
N VAL A 46 4.39 -6.90 -0.05
CA VAL A 46 4.30 -6.92 1.41
C VAL A 46 3.30 -7.96 1.89
N ILE A 47 2.13 -8.03 1.27
CA ILE A 47 1.11 -9.04 1.59
C ILE A 47 1.65 -10.45 1.35
N SER A 48 2.28 -10.70 0.22
CA SER A 48 2.82 -12.02 -0.11
C SER A 48 3.90 -12.46 0.88
N LEU A 49 4.83 -11.57 1.23
CA LEU A 49 5.86 -11.88 2.20
C LEU A 49 5.31 -12.05 3.62
N ALA A 50 4.24 -11.35 3.96
CA ALA A 50 3.54 -11.53 5.24
C ALA A 50 2.84 -12.88 5.34
N GLU A 51 2.25 -13.33 4.23
CA GLU A 51 1.48 -14.58 4.17
C GLU A 51 2.37 -15.82 4.05
N TYR A 52 3.33 -15.78 3.14
CA TYR A 52 4.18 -16.94 2.82
C TYR A 52 5.55 -16.93 3.49
N GLY A 53 5.91 -15.84 4.17
CA GLY A 53 7.22 -15.68 4.79
C GLY A 53 8.31 -15.36 3.78
N THR A 54 9.49 -15.92 3.97
CA THR A 54 10.64 -15.69 3.09
C THR A 54 10.40 -16.29 1.71
N MET A 55 10.57 -15.48 0.66
CA MET A 55 10.35 -15.91 -0.73
C MET A 55 11.52 -15.54 -1.63
N ARG A 56 11.74 -16.36 -2.65
CA ARG A 56 12.72 -16.09 -3.71
C ARG A 56 12.12 -15.17 -4.76
N PHE A 57 12.98 -14.49 -5.52
CA PHE A 57 12.60 -13.61 -6.61
C PHE A 57 11.61 -14.26 -7.59
N ASN A 58 11.93 -15.45 -8.07
CA ASN A 58 11.09 -16.16 -9.03
C ASN A 58 9.76 -16.63 -8.44
N GLU A 59 9.72 -16.94 -7.15
CA GLU A 59 8.48 -17.28 -6.45
C GLU A 59 7.54 -16.05 -6.38
N LEU A 60 8.09 -14.90 -6.02
CA LEU A 60 7.34 -13.63 -6.02
C LEU A 60 6.83 -13.29 -7.42
N LYS A 61 7.69 -13.44 -8.43
CA LYS A 61 7.34 -13.17 -9.82
C LYS A 61 6.15 -14.01 -10.29
N ARG A 62 6.18 -15.31 -10.02
CA ARG A 62 5.10 -16.24 -10.39
C ARG A 62 3.82 -15.96 -9.60
N ASN A 63 3.95 -15.76 -8.31
CA ASN A 63 2.82 -15.53 -7.41
C ASN A 63 2.04 -14.26 -7.76
N LEU A 64 2.74 -13.21 -8.13
CA LEU A 64 2.15 -11.90 -8.40
C LEU A 64 1.85 -11.65 -9.88
N GLY A 65 2.41 -12.42 -10.79
CA GLY A 65 2.29 -12.16 -12.22
C GLY A 65 2.93 -10.84 -12.66
N ILE A 66 3.95 -10.40 -11.95
CA ILE A 66 4.67 -9.15 -12.19
C ILE A 66 5.83 -9.36 -13.16
N SER A 67 6.14 -8.34 -13.98
CA SER A 67 7.32 -8.39 -14.83
C SER A 67 8.60 -8.38 -14.01
N GLN A 68 9.66 -8.99 -14.54
CA GLN A 68 10.97 -9.04 -13.89
C GLN A 68 11.51 -7.63 -13.58
N ARG A 69 11.35 -6.71 -14.53
CA ARG A 69 11.80 -5.32 -14.36
C ARG A 69 11.06 -4.61 -13.24
N MET A 70 9.74 -4.72 -13.22
CA MET A 70 8.90 -4.07 -12.22
C MET A 70 9.16 -4.65 -10.82
N LEU A 71 9.28 -5.98 -10.72
CA LEU A 71 9.60 -6.64 -9.46
C LEU A 71 10.96 -6.19 -8.92
N SER A 72 11.99 -6.16 -9.78
CA SER A 72 13.33 -5.72 -9.38
C SER A 72 13.33 -4.28 -8.87
N LEU A 73 12.63 -3.37 -9.57
CA LEU A 73 12.52 -1.96 -9.17
C LEU A 73 11.78 -1.82 -7.83
N THR A 74 10.67 -2.52 -7.67
CA THR A 74 9.84 -2.43 -6.47
C THR A 74 10.55 -3.02 -5.25
N LEU A 75 11.24 -4.15 -5.40
CA LEU A 75 12.03 -4.74 -4.33
C LEU A 75 13.15 -3.81 -3.85
N LYS A 76 13.81 -3.13 -4.78
CA LYS A 76 14.86 -2.14 -4.42
C LYS A 76 14.28 -0.97 -3.63
N LYS A 77 13.13 -0.47 -4.00
CA LYS A 77 12.43 0.60 -3.27
C LYS A 77 12.05 0.17 -1.86
N LEU A 78 11.46 -1.01 -1.72
CA LEU A 78 11.06 -1.57 -0.42
C LEU A 78 12.28 -1.85 0.47
N GLN A 79 13.36 -2.35 -0.10
CA GLN A 79 14.62 -2.58 0.62
C GLN A 79 15.23 -1.26 1.07
N ARG A 80 15.26 -0.24 0.21
CA ARG A 80 15.73 1.10 0.55
C ARG A 80 14.94 1.73 1.68
N ASP A 81 13.63 1.52 1.69
CA ASP A 81 12.75 2.03 2.76
C ASP A 81 12.85 1.21 4.06
N GLY A 82 13.60 0.11 4.06
CA GLY A 82 13.77 -0.75 5.23
C GLY A 82 12.58 -1.65 5.53
N LEU A 83 11.69 -1.87 4.57
CA LEU A 83 10.51 -2.72 4.73
C LEU A 83 10.80 -4.19 4.47
N ILE A 84 11.81 -4.48 3.65
CA ILE A 84 12.26 -5.85 3.35
C ILE A 84 13.76 -5.96 3.47
N ASP A 85 14.21 -7.18 3.78
CA ASP A 85 15.62 -7.59 3.71
C ASP A 85 15.84 -8.48 2.50
N ARG A 86 16.97 -8.28 1.85
CA ARG A 86 17.48 -9.15 0.81
C ARG A 86 18.55 -10.04 1.42
N ILE A 87 18.33 -11.35 1.35
CA ILE A 87 19.24 -12.35 1.93
C ILE A 87 19.94 -13.08 0.78
N TYR A 88 21.24 -12.90 0.70
CA TYR A 88 22.07 -13.62 -0.26
C TYR A 88 22.66 -14.87 0.39
N HIS A 89 22.52 -16.00 -0.29
CA HIS A 89 23.14 -17.27 0.11
C HIS A 89 24.22 -17.64 -0.90
N SER A 90 25.45 -17.80 -0.44
CA SER A 90 26.60 -18.21 -1.27
C SER A 90 26.61 -19.72 -1.49
N THR A 91 25.51 -20.28 -1.89
CA THR A 91 25.33 -21.69 -2.27
C THR A 91 25.59 -21.88 -3.76
N ILE A 92 25.66 -23.15 -4.23
CA ILE A 92 25.79 -23.46 -5.66
C ILE A 92 24.54 -24.25 -6.09
N PRO A 93 23.66 -23.66 -6.92
CA PRO A 93 23.67 -22.27 -7.41
C PRO A 93 23.38 -21.23 -6.32
N PRO A 94 23.82 -19.96 -6.52
CA PRO A 94 23.54 -18.90 -5.54
C PRO A 94 22.04 -18.64 -5.45
N LYS A 95 21.60 -18.27 -4.25
CA LYS A 95 20.20 -18.11 -3.91
C LYS A 95 19.99 -16.75 -3.26
N VAL A 96 18.97 -16.03 -3.69
CA VAL A 96 18.54 -14.75 -3.09
C VAL A 96 17.11 -14.88 -2.59
N GLU A 97 16.90 -14.53 -1.33
CA GLU A 97 15.60 -14.54 -0.69
C GLU A 97 15.25 -13.15 -0.17
N TYR A 98 13.95 -12.89 -0.04
CA TYR A 98 13.40 -11.66 0.48
C TYR A 98 12.47 -11.97 1.64
N LYS A 99 12.54 -11.17 2.69
CA LYS A 99 11.66 -11.28 3.85
C LYS A 99 11.28 -9.89 4.36
N LEU A 100 10.17 -9.78 5.06
CA LEU A 100 9.81 -8.55 5.73
C LEU A 100 10.74 -8.30 6.92
N THR A 101 11.10 -7.04 7.11
CA THR A 101 11.71 -6.57 8.36
C THR A 101 10.63 -6.43 9.43
N GLU A 102 11.02 -6.13 10.66
CA GLU A 102 10.06 -5.78 11.73
C GLU A 102 9.19 -4.59 11.33
N MET A 103 9.79 -3.57 10.73
CA MET A 103 9.06 -2.41 10.20
C MET A 103 8.12 -2.81 9.05
N GLY A 104 8.56 -3.71 8.17
CA GLY A 104 7.71 -4.27 7.11
C GLY A 104 6.51 -5.03 7.66
N GLN A 105 6.68 -5.78 8.73
CA GLN A 105 5.57 -6.45 9.43
C GLN A 105 4.57 -5.43 10.00
N SER A 106 5.06 -4.32 10.55
CA SER A 106 4.18 -3.25 11.07
C SER A 106 3.38 -2.57 9.96
N PHE A 107 3.89 -2.53 8.74
CA PHE A 107 3.19 -1.98 7.58
C PHE A 107 2.01 -2.83 7.11
N ARG A 108 1.99 -4.10 7.48
CA ARG A 108 0.92 -5.05 7.15
C ARG A 108 -0.45 -4.58 7.64
N GLU A 109 -0.56 -4.05 8.85
CA GLU A 109 -1.84 -3.65 9.43
C GLU A 109 -2.52 -2.50 8.68
N PRO A 110 -1.87 -1.35 8.39
CA PRO A 110 -2.50 -0.30 7.59
C PRO A 110 -2.86 -0.76 6.17
N VAL A 111 -2.04 -1.57 5.53
CA VAL A 111 -2.32 -2.15 4.21
C VAL A 111 -3.57 -3.03 4.26
N LYS A 112 -3.68 -3.86 5.27
CA LYS A 112 -4.83 -4.72 5.52
C LYS A 112 -6.11 -3.92 5.74
N ALA A 113 -6.04 -2.84 6.51
CA ALA A 113 -7.16 -1.94 6.75
C ALA A 113 -7.68 -1.31 5.46
N VAL A 114 -6.80 -0.86 4.57
CA VAL A 114 -7.17 -0.33 3.25
C VAL A 114 -7.82 -1.41 2.39
N GLY A 115 -7.30 -2.63 2.41
CA GLY A 115 -7.88 -3.77 1.70
C GLY A 115 -9.30 -4.11 2.16
N PHE A 116 -9.53 -4.13 3.45
CA PHE A 116 -10.87 -4.34 4.02
C PHE A 116 -11.84 -3.23 3.65
N TRP A 117 -11.40 -1.99 3.73
CA TRP A 117 -12.21 -0.85 3.29
C TRP A 117 -12.63 -1.00 1.83
N ALA A 118 -11.69 -1.35 0.96
CA ALA A 118 -11.97 -1.58 -0.46
C ALA A 118 -13.00 -2.68 -0.66
N LEU A 119 -12.86 -3.80 0.05
CA LEU A 119 -13.79 -4.92 -0.02
C LEU A 119 -15.21 -4.52 0.43
N GLU A 120 -15.33 -3.81 1.53
CA GLU A 120 -16.62 -3.32 2.06
C GLU A 120 -17.31 -2.33 1.13
N ASN A 121 -16.56 -1.56 0.36
CA ASN A 121 -17.09 -0.52 -0.51
C ASN A 121 -17.13 -0.91 -1.99
N LEU A 122 -16.73 -2.12 -2.34
CA LEU A 122 -16.60 -2.54 -3.73
C LEU A 122 -17.90 -2.40 -4.51
N SER A 123 -19.03 -2.83 -3.95
CA SER A 123 -20.35 -2.73 -4.60
C SER A 123 -20.78 -1.27 -4.79
N LYS A 124 -20.47 -0.39 -3.85
CA LYS A 124 -20.75 1.05 -3.95
C LYS A 124 -19.90 1.71 -5.03
N ILE A 125 -18.63 1.31 -5.13
CA ILE A 125 -17.72 1.79 -6.17
C ILE A 125 -18.19 1.34 -7.55
N ASP A 126 -18.57 0.08 -7.69
CA ASP A 126 -19.08 -0.46 -8.94
C ASP A 126 -20.36 0.25 -9.39
N ALA A 127 -21.28 0.50 -8.46
CA ALA A 127 -22.51 1.25 -8.74
C ALA A 127 -22.21 2.70 -9.18
N ALA A 128 -21.26 3.35 -8.52
CA ALA A 128 -20.86 4.70 -8.87
C ALA A 128 -20.20 4.77 -10.25
N ARG A 129 -19.35 3.81 -10.58
CA ARG A 129 -18.71 3.71 -11.90
C ARG A 129 -19.75 3.46 -13.00
N PHE A 130 -20.67 2.57 -12.75
CA PHE A 130 -21.75 2.28 -13.69
C PHE A 130 -22.60 3.54 -13.97
N ALA A 131 -23.01 4.25 -12.94
CA ALA A 131 -23.79 5.48 -13.08
C ALA A 131 -23.02 6.57 -13.84
N TYR A 132 -21.75 6.72 -13.56
CA TYR A 132 -20.88 7.68 -14.28
C TYR A 132 -20.75 7.32 -15.77
N ASP A 133 -20.48 6.07 -16.08
CA ASP A 133 -20.30 5.60 -17.46
C ASP A 133 -21.60 5.75 -18.27
N GLU A 134 -22.75 5.47 -17.66
CA GLU A 134 -24.07 5.68 -18.26
C GLU A 134 -24.34 7.17 -18.57
N GLU A 135 -23.96 8.06 -17.65
CA GLU A 135 -24.10 9.50 -17.84
C GLU A 135 -23.24 9.99 -19.01
N ILE A 136 -21.99 9.55 -19.10
CA ILE A 136 -21.07 9.89 -20.18
C ILE A 136 -21.59 9.36 -21.52
N ALA A 137 -22.09 8.12 -21.57
CA ALA A 137 -22.67 7.54 -22.78
C ALA A 137 -23.89 8.34 -23.27
N THR A 138 -24.74 8.79 -22.34
CA THR A 138 -25.91 9.63 -22.66
C THR A 138 -25.49 11.00 -23.21
N LEU A 139 -24.48 11.63 -22.63
CA LEU A 139 -23.96 12.90 -23.13
C LEU A 139 -23.32 12.75 -24.51
N SER A 140 -22.59 11.71 -24.77
CA SER A 140 -21.95 11.43 -26.06
C SER A 140 -22.96 11.18 -27.17
N SER A 141 -24.10 10.57 -26.87
CA SER A 141 -25.16 10.32 -27.85
C SER A 141 -25.96 11.57 -28.25
N LYS A 142 -25.84 12.67 -27.50
CA LYS A 142 -26.51 13.95 -27.75
C LYS A 142 -25.70 14.93 -28.63
N ILE A 143 -24.45 14.58 -28.90
CA ILE A 143 -23.58 15.36 -29.81
C ILE A 143 -23.80 14.87 -31.26
#